data_98e3334805b697f995b4034249720c5d
#
_entry.id   98e3334805b697f995b4034249720c5d
#
_cell.length_a   1.000
_cell.length_b   1.000
_cell.length_c   1.000
_cell.angle_alpha   90.00
_cell.angle_beta   90.00
_cell.angle_gamma   90.00
#
_symmetry.space_group_name_H-M   'P 1'
#
loop_
_entity.id
_entity.type
_entity.pdbx_description
1 polymer ?
#
loop_
_entity_poly.entity_id
_entity_poly.type
_entity_poly.pdbx_seq_one_letter_code
_entity_poly.pdbx_strand_id
1 'polypeptide(L)'
;MRVGINETIRRIVEESLAELNEQRSKDLQLSFEENCVLYGKGGKLDSLGLVQFIVALEQRCESQFGSRPNLAVLSEHSEKGSPFSNINDLCIHLTAMYN
;
A
#
# COMPACT_ATOMS: atom_id res chain seq x y z
N MET A 1 -0.99 26.38 1.59
CA MET A 1 -0.31 25.46 2.51
C MET A 1 0.11 24.19 1.79
N ARG A 2 1.33 23.78 1.97
CA ARG A 2 1.85 22.59 1.32
C ARG A 2 1.59 21.34 2.15
N VAL A 3 1.00 20.35 1.52
CA VAL A 3 0.85 19.04 2.15
C VAL A 3 2.17 18.28 1.94
N GLY A 4 2.70 17.71 3.00
CA GLY A 4 3.93 16.93 2.91
C GLY A 4 3.75 15.65 2.13
N ILE A 5 4.85 15.13 1.58
CA ILE A 5 4.82 13.87 0.82
C ILE A 5 4.28 12.75 1.69
N ASN A 6 4.68 12.71 2.95
CA ASN A 6 4.22 11.68 3.88
C ASN A 6 2.69 11.67 4.00
N GLU A 7 2.07 12.84 4.14
CA GLU A 7 0.61 12.92 4.25
C GLU A 7 -0.06 12.51 2.95
N THR A 8 0.51 12.90 1.82
CA THR A 8 -0.01 12.51 0.51
C THR A 8 0.07 11.00 0.32
N ILE A 9 1.17 10.39 0.70
CA ILE A 9 1.35 8.94 0.63
C ILE A 9 0.32 8.22 1.51
N ARG A 10 0.11 8.70 2.74
CA ARG A 10 -0.86 8.07 3.63
C ARG A 10 -2.26 8.12 3.03
N ARG A 11 -2.61 9.24 2.41
CA ARG A 11 -3.92 9.36 1.74
C ARG A 11 -4.03 8.38 0.57
N ILE A 12 -2.97 8.26 -0.22
CA ILE A 12 -2.95 7.32 -1.35
C ILE A 12 -3.16 5.89 -0.87
N VAL A 13 -2.47 5.50 0.21
CA VAL A 13 -2.61 4.16 0.76
C VAL A 13 -4.02 3.94 1.28
N GLU A 14 -4.58 4.92 2.00
CA GLU A 14 -5.94 4.82 2.52
C GLU A 14 -6.97 4.68 1.41
N GLU A 15 -6.85 5.48 0.36
CA GLU A 15 -7.76 5.42 -0.78
C GLU A 15 -7.64 4.10 -1.53
N SER A 16 -6.42 3.59 -1.65
CA SER A 16 -6.19 2.31 -2.31
C SER A 16 -6.81 1.15 -1.52
N LEU A 17 -6.69 1.20 -0.20
CA LEU A 17 -7.34 0.21 0.66
C LEU A 17 -8.86 0.28 0.57
N ALA A 18 -9.41 1.50 0.55
CA ALA A 18 -10.85 1.68 0.44
C ALA A 18 -11.38 1.09 -0.88
N GLU A 19 -10.67 1.33 -1.98
CA GLU A 19 -11.03 0.77 -3.27
C GLU A 19 -11.00 -0.75 -3.25
N LEU A 20 -9.96 -1.32 -2.66
CA LEU A 20 -9.82 -2.76 -2.54
C LEU A 20 -10.94 -3.34 -1.67
N ASN A 21 -11.25 -2.68 -0.57
CA ASN A 21 -12.27 -3.15 0.37
C ASN A 21 -13.67 -3.18 -0.24
N GLU A 22 -13.95 -2.36 -1.25
CA GLU A 22 -15.25 -2.36 -1.92
C GLU A 22 -15.60 -3.71 -2.51
N GLN A 23 -14.60 -4.49 -2.87
CA GLN A 23 -14.79 -5.79 -3.51
C GLN A 23 -14.59 -6.96 -2.56
N ARG A 24 -14.41 -6.68 -1.27
CA ARG A 24 -14.12 -7.71 -0.29
C ARG A 24 -15.24 -7.82 0.74
N SER A 25 -15.47 -9.04 1.23
CA SER A 25 -16.43 -9.24 2.30
C SER A 25 -15.94 -8.54 3.58
N LYS A 26 -16.86 -8.25 4.47
CA LYS A 26 -16.56 -7.54 5.72
C LYS A 26 -15.41 -8.18 6.49
N ASP A 27 -15.38 -9.51 6.52
CA ASP A 27 -14.36 -10.24 7.28
C ASP A 27 -12.95 -10.07 6.70
N LEU A 28 -12.87 -9.73 5.41
CA LEU A 28 -11.60 -9.63 4.70
C LEU A 28 -11.20 -8.19 4.42
N GLN A 29 -11.96 -7.22 4.88
CA GLN A 29 -11.60 -5.82 4.69
C GLN A 29 -10.43 -5.42 5.58
N LEU A 30 -9.58 -4.56 5.03
CA LEU A 30 -8.41 -4.08 5.76
C LEU A 30 -8.69 -2.71 6.37
N SER A 31 -8.10 -2.46 7.52
CA SER A 31 -8.20 -1.18 8.22
C SER A 31 -6.97 -0.35 7.92
N PHE A 32 -7.15 0.96 7.84
CA PHE A 32 -6.02 1.87 7.69
C PHE A 32 -5.45 2.17 9.07
N GLU A 33 -4.69 1.24 9.60
CA GLU A 33 -4.03 1.34 10.89
C GLU A 33 -2.57 0.99 10.71
N GLU A 34 -1.68 1.67 11.41
CA GLU A 34 -0.24 1.49 11.25
C GLU A 34 0.23 0.05 11.42
N ASN A 35 -0.41 -0.68 12.31
CA ASN A 35 -0.03 -2.06 12.60
C ASN A 35 -0.81 -3.09 11.79
N CYS A 36 -1.65 -2.63 10.85
CA CYS A 36 -2.41 -3.55 10.02
C CYS A 36 -1.47 -4.34 9.12
N VAL A 37 -1.46 -5.66 9.29
CA VAL A 37 -0.65 -6.54 8.46
C VAL A 37 -1.33 -6.71 7.11
N LEU A 38 -0.60 -6.38 6.05
CA LEU A 38 -1.14 -6.44 4.69
C LEU A 38 -0.96 -7.82 4.08
N TYR A 39 0.26 -8.27 4.01
CA TYR A 39 0.63 -9.51 3.34
C TYR A 39 1.59 -10.30 4.20
N GLY A 40 1.55 -11.62 4.08
CA GLY A 40 2.39 -12.49 4.87
C GLY A 40 1.61 -13.09 6.04
N LYS A 41 2.30 -13.56 7.04
CA LYS A 41 1.69 -14.23 8.18
C LYS A 41 0.77 -13.24 8.92
N GLY A 42 -0.49 -13.62 9.04
CA GLY A 42 -1.48 -12.76 9.69
C GLY A 42 -2.08 -11.71 8.78
N GLY A 43 -1.61 -11.58 7.54
CA GLY A 43 -2.14 -10.63 6.59
C GLY A 43 -3.41 -11.12 5.93
N LYS A 44 -4.28 -10.21 5.55
CA LYS A 44 -5.56 -10.55 4.92
C LYS A 44 -5.47 -10.64 3.40
N LEU A 45 -4.38 -10.16 2.81
CA LEU A 45 -4.21 -10.21 1.36
C LEU A 45 -3.57 -11.52 0.94
N ASP A 46 -4.16 -12.15 -0.09
CA ASP A 46 -3.51 -13.24 -0.78
C ASP A 46 -2.68 -12.65 -1.94
N SER A 47 -2.07 -13.51 -2.75
CA SER A 47 -1.23 -13.04 -3.85
C SER A 47 -2.00 -12.17 -4.84
N LEU A 48 -3.24 -12.54 -5.16
CA LEU A 48 -4.05 -11.76 -6.08
C LEU A 48 -4.43 -10.41 -5.46
N GLY A 49 -4.83 -10.42 -4.19
CA GLY A 49 -5.17 -9.19 -3.49
C GLY A 49 -4.00 -8.23 -3.40
N LEU A 50 -2.79 -8.76 -3.16
CA LEU A 50 -1.59 -7.95 -3.13
C LEU A 50 -1.32 -7.30 -4.48
N VAL A 51 -1.45 -8.05 -5.57
CA VAL A 51 -1.27 -7.51 -6.93
C VAL A 51 -2.27 -6.39 -7.20
N GLN A 52 -3.53 -6.60 -6.84
CA GLN A 52 -4.56 -5.58 -7.03
C GLN A 52 -4.25 -4.31 -6.24
N PHE A 53 -3.77 -4.47 -5.02
CA PHE A 53 -3.40 -3.34 -4.18
C PHE A 53 -2.21 -2.58 -4.77
N ILE A 54 -1.21 -3.32 -5.24
CA ILE A 54 -0.02 -2.73 -5.87
C ILE A 54 -0.42 -1.90 -7.09
N VAL A 55 -1.29 -2.43 -7.94
CA VAL A 55 -1.74 -1.70 -9.14
C VAL A 55 -2.45 -0.41 -8.74
N ALA A 56 -3.32 -0.46 -7.74
CA ALA A 56 -4.02 0.73 -7.26
C ALA A 56 -3.04 1.78 -6.74
N LEU A 57 -2.04 1.35 -5.96
CA LEU A 57 -1.01 2.24 -5.45
C LEU A 57 -0.21 2.89 -6.57
N GLU A 58 0.22 2.08 -7.54
CA GLU A 58 1.01 2.57 -8.65
C GLU A 58 0.26 3.61 -9.48
N GLN A 59 -1.02 3.36 -9.75
CA GLN A 59 -1.84 4.28 -10.52
C GLN A 59 -2.04 5.60 -9.78
N ARG A 60 -2.30 5.54 -8.49
CA ARG A 60 -2.51 6.76 -7.71
C ARG A 60 -1.23 7.55 -7.52
N CYS A 61 -0.11 6.86 -7.33
CA CYS A 61 1.18 7.53 -7.23
C CYS A 61 1.57 8.20 -8.54
N GLU A 62 1.34 7.53 -9.67
CA GLU A 62 1.62 8.11 -10.98
C GLU A 62 0.79 9.37 -11.19
N SER A 63 -0.49 9.32 -10.84
CA SER A 63 -1.39 10.46 -10.98
C SER A 63 -0.96 11.64 -10.09
N GLN A 64 -0.47 11.35 -8.90
CA GLN A 64 -0.13 12.39 -7.94
C GLN A 64 1.27 12.96 -8.15
N PHE A 65 2.24 12.13 -8.47
CA PHE A 65 3.64 12.52 -8.54
C PHE A 65 4.22 12.57 -9.95
N GLY A 66 3.48 12.11 -10.93
CA GLY A 66 3.94 12.10 -12.31
C GLY A 66 4.85 10.94 -12.67
N SER A 67 5.13 10.05 -11.75
CA SER A 67 5.94 8.87 -12.01
C SER A 67 5.38 7.67 -11.27
N ARG A 68 5.47 6.50 -11.90
CA ARG A 68 4.93 5.25 -11.33
C ARG A 68 6.04 4.53 -10.56
N PRO A 69 5.82 4.20 -9.28
CA PRO A 69 6.80 3.41 -8.53
C PRO A 69 6.79 1.97 -9.01
N ASN A 70 7.95 1.32 -8.99
CA ASN A 70 8.02 -0.08 -9.38
C ASN A 70 7.86 -0.97 -8.14
N LEU A 71 6.61 -1.14 -7.70
CA LEU A 71 6.32 -1.89 -6.49
C LEU A 71 6.28 -3.40 -6.71
N ALA A 72 6.09 -3.83 -7.96
CA ALA A 72 6.02 -5.26 -8.27
C ALA A 72 7.32 -5.97 -7.90
N VAL A 73 8.46 -5.30 -8.06
CA VAL A 73 9.75 -5.87 -7.67
C VAL A 73 9.81 -6.13 -6.17
N LEU A 74 9.17 -5.27 -5.38
CA LEU A 74 9.20 -5.38 -3.93
C LEU A 74 8.35 -6.53 -3.41
N SER A 75 7.31 -6.91 -4.14
CA SER A 75 6.45 -8.01 -3.73
C SER A 75 7.16 -9.37 -3.79
N GLU A 76 8.25 -9.45 -4.52
CA GLU A 76 9.05 -10.67 -4.60
C GLU A 76 9.86 -10.90 -3.33
N HIS A 77 10.04 -9.86 -2.53
CA HIS A 77 10.77 -9.93 -1.27
C HIS A 77 9.79 -10.03 -0.11
N SER A 78 9.10 -11.15 -0.03
CA SER A 78 8.07 -11.37 0.97
C SER A 78 8.61 -11.76 2.35
N GLU A 79 9.91 -11.76 2.52
CA GLU A 79 10.54 -12.11 3.78
C GLU A 79 10.61 -10.93 4.73
N LYS A 80 11.36 -11.08 5.82
CA LYS A 80 11.54 -10.03 6.82
C LYS A 80 11.93 -8.71 6.18
N GLY A 81 11.22 -7.66 6.55
CA GLY A 81 11.50 -6.34 6.03
C GLY A 81 10.75 -5.99 4.77
N SER A 82 9.80 -6.83 4.37
CA SER A 82 8.96 -6.51 3.21
C SER A 82 8.19 -5.22 3.47
N PRO A 83 8.16 -4.28 2.51
CA PRO A 83 7.39 -3.05 2.66
C PRO A 83 5.89 -3.29 2.74
N PHE A 84 5.43 -4.49 2.40
CA PHE A 84 4.02 -4.84 2.48
C PHE A 84 3.65 -5.58 3.76
N SER A 85 4.56 -5.63 4.72
CA SER A 85 4.26 -6.26 6.01
C SER A 85 3.16 -5.54 6.75
N ASN A 86 3.23 -4.21 6.81
CA ASN A 86 2.19 -3.42 7.46
C ASN A 86 2.09 -2.04 6.81
N ILE A 87 1.04 -1.31 7.19
CA ILE A 87 0.75 0.00 6.61
C ILE A 87 1.86 1.00 6.90
N ASN A 88 2.40 0.99 8.11
CA ASN A 88 3.44 1.93 8.48
C ASN A 88 4.70 1.75 7.62
N ASP A 89 5.15 0.51 7.47
CA ASP A 89 6.33 0.21 6.67
C ASP A 89 6.11 0.60 5.20
N LEU A 90 4.92 0.34 4.69
CA LEU A 90 4.59 0.71 3.32
C LEU A 90 4.65 2.23 3.12
N CYS A 91 4.07 2.98 4.05
CA CYS A 91 4.08 4.44 3.95
C CYS A 91 5.50 5.00 4.03
N ILE A 92 6.33 4.46 4.91
CA ILE A 92 7.73 4.86 5.04
C ILE A 92 8.47 4.62 3.73
N HIS A 93 8.28 3.43 3.16
CA HIS A 93 8.97 3.04 1.94
C HIS A 93 8.57 3.93 0.76
N LEU A 94 7.26 4.17 0.58
CA LEU A 94 6.77 5.01 -0.50
C LEU A 94 7.23 6.46 -0.33
N THR A 95 7.21 6.96 0.90
CA THR A 95 7.66 8.31 1.18
C THR A 95 9.13 8.48 0.76
N ALA A 96 9.96 7.48 1.05
CA ALA A 96 11.37 7.52 0.67
C ALA A 96 11.56 7.52 -0.85
N MET A 97 10.67 6.87 -1.59
CA MET A 97 10.76 6.82 -3.05
C MET A 97 10.53 8.18 -3.71
N TYR A 98 9.72 9.03 -3.10
CA TYR A 98 9.33 10.31 -3.68
C TYR A 98 9.92 11.51 -2.96
N ASN A 99 10.71 11.26 -1.95
CA ASN A 99 11.27 12.35 -1.14
C ASN A 99 12.59 12.87 -1.73
#